data_3566c55a1a98672684a02c15dc226e3b
#
_entry.id   3566c55a1a98672684a02c15dc226e3b
#
_cell.length_a   1.000
_cell.length_b   1.000
_cell.length_c   1.000
_cell.angle_alpha   90.00
_cell.angle_beta   90.00
_cell.angle_gamma   90.00
#
_symmetry.space_group_name_H-M   'P 1'
#
loop_
_entity.id
_entity.type
_entity.pdbx_description
1 polymer ?
#
loop_
_entity_poly.entity_id
_entity_poly.type
_entity_poly.pdbx_seq_one_letter_code
_entity_poly.pdbx_strand_id
1 'polypeptide(L)'
;PHRRLAVRVGDIEGARAAIESGADAVYVGGEAFRPKKPWRLTDIESVIETANESGAKIFVNTPRTTMRRECGELEQFFTALERLQPAGVLVSNLGSLRLAQTITSLPVQADLSFNLFNHLAAKFLKENGLAMAASSFELSFEQLRRLVEASELPIETVVHGSYESMILDHNLPEMSLGNYDPLKNPEFLDHRYALRD
;
A
#
# COMPACT_ATOMS: atom_id res chain seq x y z
N PRO A 1 -3.68 -24.77 -1.62
CA PRO A 1 -3.17 -23.40 -1.44
C PRO A 1 -3.68 -22.86 -0.11
N HIS A 2 -2.75 -22.46 0.77
CA HIS A 2 -3.13 -21.78 2.01
C HIS A 2 -3.64 -20.38 1.65
N ARG A 3 -4.88 -20.11 2.02
CA ARG A 3 -5.45 -18.76 1.97
C ARG A 3 -4.83 -17.95 3.11
N ARG A 4 -4.43 -16.74 2.83
CA ARG A 4 -3.88 -15.81 3.83
C ARG A 4 -4.75 -14.59 3.88
N LEU A 5 -4.90 -14.04 5.08
CA LEU A 5 -5.60 -12.79 5.31
C LEU A 5 -4.56 -11.70 5.55
N ALA A 6 -4.54 -10.71 4.66
CA ALA A 6 -3.73 -9.51 4.83
C ALA A 6 -4.63 -8.32 5.17
N VAL A 7 -4.17 -7.46 6.06
CA VAL A 7 -4.92 -6.28 6.52
C VAL A 7 -4.06 -5.03 6.34
N ARG A 8 -4.56 -4.04 5.61
CA ARG A 8 -3.93 -2.71 5.52
C ARG A 8 -4.47 -1.82 6.63
N VAL A 9 -3.57 -1.16 7.35
CA VAL A 9 -3.90 -0.35 8.53
C VAL A 9 -3.31 1.06 8.41
N GLY A 10 -3.94 2.02 9.08
CA GLY A 10 -3.53 3.42 9.03
C GLY A 10 -2.71 3.88 10.22
N ASP A 11 -2.63 3.09 11.29
CA ASP A 11 -1.95 3.45 12.54
C ASP A 11 -1.53 2.20 13.34
N ILE A 12 -0.79 2.43 14.43
CA ILE A 12 -0.26 1.37 15.30
C ILE A 12 -1.40 0.59 16.00
N GLU A 13 -2.46 1.28 16.40
CA GLU A 13 -3.58 0.63 17.11
C GLU A 13 -4.28 -0.34 16.15
N GLY A 14 -4.53 0.08 14.92
CA GLY A 14 -5.05 -0.80 13.86
C GLY A 14 -4.13 -1.98 13.57
N ALA A 15 -2.80 -1.77 13.58
CA ALA A 15 -1.84 -2.85 13.38
C ALA A 15 -1.91 -3.90 14.51
N ARG A 16 -1.94 -3.45 15.76
CA ARG A 16 -2.09 -4.34 16.92
C ARG A 16 -3.40 -5.12 16.87
N ALA A 17 -4.51 -4.42 16.62
CA ALA A 17 -5.81 -5.07 16.49
C ALA A 17 -5.86 -6.12 15.38
N ALA A 18 -5.24 -5.86 14.22
CA ALA A 18 -5.14 -6.81 13.11
C ALA A 18 -4.32 -8.05 13.52
N ILE A 19 -3.18 -7.86 14.18
CA ILE A 19 -2.33 -8.94 14.68
C ILE A 19 -3.08 -9.78 15.69
N GLU A 20 -3.70 -9.17 16.70
CA GLU A 20 -4.47 -9.84 17.74
C GLU A 20 -5.68 -10.61 17.18
N SER A 21 -6.26 -10.10 16.09
CA SER A 21 -7.38 -10.75 15.39
C SER A 21 -6.96 -11.89 14.46
N GLY A 22 -5.67 -12.20 14.36
CA GLY A 22 -5.15 -13.33 13.61
C GLY A 22 -4.89 -13.06 12.13
N ALA A 23 -4.58 -11.82 11.74
CA ALA A 23 -4.11 -11.53 10.40
C ALA A 23 -2.78 -12.23 10.12
N ASP A 24 -2.66 -12.86 8.95
CA ASP A 24 -1.40 -13.49 8.50
C ASP A 24 -0.36 -12.46 8.08
N ALA A 25 -0.82 -11.30 7.57
CA ALA A 25 0.02 -10.19 7.15
C ALA A 25 -0.64 -8.85 7.48
N VAL A 26 0.17 -7.86 7.82
CA VAL A 26 -0.28 -6.49 8.05
C VAL A 26 0.55 -5.54 7.20
N TYR A 27 -0.14 -4.69 6.44
CA TYR A 27 0.45 -3.64 5.61
C TYR A 27 0.43 -2.31 6.35
N VAL A 28 1.61 -1.73 6.55
CA VAL A 28 1.82 -0.46 7.24
C VAL A 28 2.56 0.53 6.33
N GLY A 29 2.49 1.82 6.59
CA GLY A 29 3.15 2.84 5.76
C GLY A 29 2.28 3.32 4.59
N GLY A 30 2.93 3.83 3.53
CA GLY A 30 2.27 4.48 2.40
C GLY A 30 2.00 5.96 2.65
N GLU A 31 1.07 6.53 1.89
CA GLU A 31 0.65 7.92 2.08
C GLU A 31 -0.11 8.10 3.38
N ALA A 32 0.14 9.23 4.03
CA ALA A 32 -0.64 9.68 5.16
C ALA A 32 -1.39 10.97 4.78
N PHE A 33 -2.70 10.86 4.63
CA PHE A 33 -3.57 12.02 4.43
C PHE A 33 -4.15 12.44 5.78
N ARG A 34 -4.21 13.75 6.03
CA ARG A 34 -4.85 14.28 7.24
C ARG A 34 -6.28 13.71 7.39
N PRO A 35 -6.70 13.38 8.61
CA PRO A 35 -6.04 13.61 9.91
C PRO A 35 -5.02 12.55 10.32
N LYS A 36 -4.70 11.55 9.50
CA LYS A 36 -3.76 10.49 9.86
C LYS A 36 -2.33 11.02 9.92
N LYS A 37 -1.57 10.55 10.90
CA LYS A 37 -0.14 10.86 11.02
C LYS A 37 0.66 9.94 10.12
N PRO A 38 1.76 10.43 9.50
CA PRO A 38 2.70 9.58 8.79
C PRO A 38 3.30 8.53 9.72
N TRP A 39 3.52 7.32 9.19
CA TRP A 39 4.26 6.28 9.88
C TRP A 39 5.73 6.69 10.05
N ARG A 40 6.23 6.61 11.26
CA ARG A 40 7.65 6.78 11.55
C ARG A 40 8.35 5.43 11.57
N LEU A 41 9.65 5.39 11.33
CA LEU A 41 10.45 4.16 11.41
C LEU A 41 10.32 3.46 12.78
N THR A 42 10.26 4.25 13.86
CA THR A 42 10.05 3.73 15.23
C THR A 42 8.68 3.06 15.41
N ASP A 43 7.65 3.54 14.71
CA ASP A 43 6.31 2.96 14.74
C ASP A 43 6.32 1.61 14.00
N ILE A 44 7.00 1.54 12.85
CA ILE A 44 7.18 0.32 12.07
C ILE A 44 7.96 -0.73 12.88
N GLU A 45 9.06 -0.33 13.51
CA GLU A 45 9.87 -1.19 14.38
C GLU A 45 9.03 -1.82 15.50
N SER A 46 8.26 -1.00 16.23
CA SER A 46 7.38 -1.47 17.30
C SER A 46 6.33 -2.48 16.82
N VAL A 47 5.79 -2.28 15.61
CA VAL A 47 4.81 -3.22 15.04
C VAL A 47 5.48 -4.52 14.60
N ILE A 48 6.70 -4.47 14.06
CA ILE A 48 7.49 -5.66 13.72
C ILE A 48 7.77 -6.50 14.97
N GLU A 49 8.17 -5.87 16.09
CA GLU A 49 8.39 -6.55 17.35
C GLU A 49 7.12 -7.25 17.85
N THR A 50 5.97 -6.54 17.84
CA THR A 50 4.67 -7.13 18.22
C THR A 50 4.29 -8.31 17.32
N ALA A 51 4.54 -8.21 16.02
CA ALA A 51 4.22 -9.25 15.04
C ALA A 51 5.08 -10.51 15.21
N ASN A 52 6.35 -10.36 15.60
CA ASN A 52 7.25 -11.48 15.84
C ASN A 52 6.74 -12.44 16.94
N GLU A 53 6.03 -11.92 17.94
CA GLU A 53 5.44 -12.71 19.01
C GLU A 53 4.23 -13.53 18.55
N SER A 54 3.49 -13.05 17.55
CA SER A 54 2.26 -13.67 17.03
C SER A 54 2.48 -14.51 15.78
N GLY A 55 3.60 -14.32 15.09
CA GLY A 55 3.90 -14.96 13.80
C GLY A 55 3.28 -14.24 12.59
N ALA A 56 2.60 -13.10 12.78
CA ALA A 56 2.12 -12.25 11.69
C ALA A 56 3.30 -11.63 10.93
N LYS A 57 3.11 -11.32 9.65
CA LYS A 57 4.15 -10.73 8.80
C LYS A 57 3.86 -9.26 8.53
N ILE A 58 4.84 -8.40 8.77
CA ILE A 58 4.73 -6.97 8.48
C ILE A 58 5.34 -6.67 7.12
N PHE A 59 4.56 -6.05 6.26
CA PHE A 59 5.01 -5.48 4.99
C PHE A 59 4.88 -3.97 5.03
N VAL A 60 5.87 -3.27 4.47
CA VAL A 60 5.90 -1.81 4.50
C VAL A 60 5.59 -1.25 3.13
N ASN A 61 4.55 -0.43 3.04
CA ASN A 61 4.11 0.20 1.81
C ASN A 61 4.98 1.42 1.47
N THR A 62 5.27 1.58 0.17
CA THR A 62 5.77 2.85 -0.35
C THR A 62 4.62 3.78 -0.74
N PRO A 63 4.87 5.09 -0.85
CA PRO A 63 3.92 6.02 -1.47
C PRO A 63 3.55 5.57 -2.90
N ARG A 64 2.29 5.82 -3.29
CA ARG A 64 1.77 5.48 -4.62
C ARG A 64 2.47 6.29 -5.70
N THR A 65 2.70 7.57 -5.43
CA THR A 65 3.40 8.48 -6.30
C THR A 65 4.70 8.93 -5.66
N THR A 66 5.80 8.89 -6.40
CA THR A 66 7.10 9.38 -5.94
C THR A 66 7.67 10.31 -7.00
N MET A 67 7.86 11.57 -6.64
CA MET A 67 8.48 12.55 -7.51
C MET A 67 10.00 12.43 -7.46
N ARG A 68 10.68 12.92 -8.49
CA ARG A 68 12.16 12.88 -8.56
C ARG A 68 12.85 13.51 -7.34
N ARG A 69 12.26 14.57 -6.79
CA ARG A 69 12.77 15.25 -5.58
C ARG A 69 12.72 14.38 -4.32
N GLU A 70 11.86 13.37 -4.30
CA GLU A 70 11.61 12.46 -3.17
C GLU A 70 12.40 11.16 -3.26
N CYS A 71 13.10 10.92 -4.39
CA CYS A 71 13.87 9.68 -4.57
C CYS A 71 14.94 9.49 -3.49
N GLY A 72 15.63 10.56 -3.08
CA GLY A 72 16.66 10.48 -2.03
C GLY A 72 16.08 10.10 -0.65
N GLU A 73 14.90 10.58 -0.32
CA GLU A 73 14.20 10.19 0.90
C GLU A 73 13.76 8.73 0.84
N LEU A 74 13.25 8.28 -0.32
CA LEU A 74 12.86 6.90 -0.53
C LEU A 74 14.06 5.93 -0.48
N GLU A 75 15.24 6.34 -0.98
CA GLU A 75 16.48 5.57 -0.85
C GLU A 75 16.89 5.39 0.62
N GLN A 76 16.85 6.48 1.41
CA GLN A 76 17.12 6.43 2.85
C GLN A 76 16.09 5.54 3.57
N PHE A 77 14.84 5.62 3.18
CA PHE A 77 13.78 4.78 3.73
C PHE A 77 14.04 3.29 3.46
N PHE A 78 14.36 2.89 2.23
CA PHE A 78 14.71 1.51 1.92
C PHE A 78 15.95 1.04 2.67
N THR A 79 16.96 1.91 2.82
CA THR A 79 18.16 1.61 3.62
C THR A 79 17.81 1.35 5.09
N ALA A 80 16.86 2.09 5.65
CA ALA A 80 16.37 1.85 7.00
C ALA A 80 15.56 0.55 7.10
N LEU A 81 14.71 0.26 6.13
CA LEU A 81 13.93 -1.00 6.09
C LEU A 81 14.84 -2.22 5.97
N GLU A 82 15.95 -2.15 5.23
CA GLU A 82 16.94 -3.23 5.18
C GLU A 82 17.53 -3.55 6.56
N ARG A 83 17.62 -2.58 7.45
CA ARG A 83 18.07 -2.79 8.84
C ARG A 83 16.97 -3.33 9.75
N LEU A 84 15.72 -2.85 9.56
CA LEU A 84 14.57 -3.27 10.36
C LEU A 84 14.06 -4.66 10.01
N GLN A 85 14.38 -5.16 8.79
CA GLN A 85 14.02 -6.50 8.33
C GLN A 85 12.51 -6.84 8.46
N PRO A 86 11.58 -6.01 7.93
CA PRO A 86 10.20 -6.44 7.79
C PRO A 86 10.10 -7.68 6.89
N ALA A 87 8.95 -8.32 6.84
CA ALA A 87 8.74 -9.48 5.97
C ALA A 87 8.85 -9.16 4.47
N GLY A 88 8.77 -7.88 4.10
CA GLY A 88 8.95 -7.37 2.75
C GLY A 88 8.45 -5.95 2.59
N VAL A 89 8.52 -5.47 1.35
CA VAL A 89 8.03 -4.15 0.97
C VAL A 89 6.96 -4.26 -0.10
N LEU A 90 5.96 -3.39 -0.03
CA LEU A 90 4.89 -3.25 -1.00
C LEU A 90 5.13 -1.97 -1.80
N VAL A 91 5.50 -2.11 -3.06
CA VAL A 91 5.81 -0.99 -3.95
C VAL A 91 4.62 -0.63 -4.82
N SER A 92 4.49 0.65 -5.14
CA SER A 92 3.33 1.19 -5.84
C SER A 92 3.61 1.65 -7.28
N ASN A 93 4.88 1.65 -7.69
CA ASN A 93 5.29 2.00 -9.05
C ASN A 93 6.63 1.36 -9.42
N LEU A 94 6.97 1.37 -10.72
CA LEU A 94 8.20 0.77 -11.24
C LEU A 94 9.49 1.45 -10.75
N GLY A 95 9.44 2.75 -10.46
CA GLY A 95 10.58 3.48 -9.90
C GLY A 95 10.91 2.98 -8.49
N SER A 96 9.89 2.87 -7.63
CA SER A 96 10.03 2.31 -6.28
C SER A 96 10.48 0.84 -6.32
N LEU A 97 9.97 0.04 -7.28
CA LEU A 97 10.43 -1.33 -7.50
C LEU A 97 11.92 -1.36 -7.76
N ARG A 98 12.39 -0.54 -8.71
CA ARG A 98 13.81 -0.52 -9.07
C ARG A 98 14.70 -0.10 -7.91
N LEU A 99 14.30 0.91 -7.15
CA LEU A 99 15.04 1.36 -5.97
C LEU A 99 15.07 0.27 -4.90
N ALA A 100 13.93 -0.34 -4.58
CA ALA A 100 13.86 -1.43 -3.61
C ALA A 100 14.84 -2.56 -3.97
N GLN A 101 14.82 -3.04 -5.21
CA GLN A 101 15.71 -4.11 -5.69
C GLN A 101 17.19 -3.75 -5.70
N THR A 102 17.52 -2.46 -5.78
CA THR A 102 18.93 -2.01 -5.79
C THR A 102 19.47 -1.86 -4.36
N ILE A 103 18.60 -1.51 -3.41
CA ILE A 103 19.01 -1.09 -2.06
C ILE A 103 18.75 -2.17 -1.01
N THR A 104 17.72 -3.01 -1.21
CA THR A 104 17.32 -4.01 -0.21
C THR A 104 17.38 -5.43 -0.76
N SER A 105 17.53 -6.39 0.14
CA SER A 105 17.35 -7.82 -0.12
C SER A 105 15.94 -8.32 0.21
N LEU A 106 15.06 -7.43 0.68
CA LEU A 106 13.71 -7.75 1.13
C LEU A 106 12.83 -8.23 -0.03
N PRO A 107 11.92 -9.18 0.21
CA PRO A 107 10.89 -9.54 -0.77
C PRO A 107 10.05 -8.32 -1.18
N VAL A 108 9.90 -8.13 -2.49
CA VAL A 108 9.12 -7.00 -3.05
C VAL A 108 7.81 -7.52 -3.60
N GLN A 109 6.73 -6.82 -3.28
CA GLN A 109 5.37 -7.10 -3.75
C GLN A 109 4.81 -5.87 -4.48
N ALA A 110 3.94 -6.10 -5.46
CA ALA A 110 3.27 -5.02 -6.19
C ALA A 110 1.92 -4.68 -5.55
N ASP A 111 1.70 -3.40 -5.26
CA ASP A 111 0.43 -2.86 -4.79
C ASP A 111 -0.60 -2.75 -5.94
N LEU A 112 -1.85 -2.47 -5.59
CA LEU A 112 -2.98 -2.21 -6.50
C LEU A 112 -2.67 -1.21 -7.62
N SER A 113 -1.77 -0.24 -7.35
CA SER A 113 -1.35 0.78 -8.30
C SER A 113 -0.63 0.24 -9.54
N PHE A 114 -0.21 -1.02 -9.53
CA PHE A 114 0.31 -1.69 -10.73
C PHE A 114 -0.77 -2.08 -11.72
N ASN A 115 -2.05 -1.92 -11.37
CA ASN A 115 -3.19 -2.18 -12.25
C ASN A 115 -3.12 -3.55 -12.92
N LEU A 116 -2.97 -4.60 -12.13
CA LEU A 116 -2.84 -5.96 -12.63
C LEU A 116 -4.18 -6.51 -13.13
N PHE A 117 -4.34 -6.61 -14.45
CA PHE A 117 -5.56 -7.07 -15.11
C PHE A 117 -5.47 -8.45 -15.76
N ASN A 118 -4.27 -8.93 -16.07
CA ASN A 118 -4.11 -10.17 -16.82
C ASN A 118 -2.81 -10.90 -16.49
N HIS A 119 -2.74 -12.16 -16.90
CA HIS A 119 -1.62 -13.05 -16.64
C HIS A 119 -0.31 -12.64 -17.34
N LEU A 120 -0.38 -11.90 -18.47
CA LEU A 120 0.83 -11.41 -19.15
C LEU A 120 1.52 -10.32 -18.31
N ALA A 121 0.71 -9.42 -17.73
CA ALA A 121 1.23 -8.44 -16.77
C ALA A 121 1.78 -9.13 -15.51
N ALA A 122 1.09 -10.16 -14.98
CA ALA A 122 1.58 -10.96 -13.87
C ALA A 122 2.93 -11.64 -14.19
N LYS A 123 3.06 -12.21 -15.40
CA LYS A 123 4.32 -12.79 -15.88
C LYS A 123 5.44 -11.76 -15.92
N PHE A 124 5.19 -10.58 -16.48
CA PHE A 124 6.14 -9.48 -16.50
C PHE A 124 6.61 -9.10 -15.08
N LEU A 125 5.69 -8.97 -14.13
CA LEU A 125 6.03 -8.65 -12.75
C LEU A 125 6.87 -9.76 -12.10
N LYS A 126 6.55 -11.02 -12.34
CA LYS A 126 7.32 -12.17 -11.87
C LYS A 126 8.74 -12.18 -12.45
N GLU A 127 8.88 -11.96 -13.75
CA GLU A 127 10.18 -11.88 -14.44
C GLU A 127 11.03 -10.71 -13.93
N ASN A 128 10.39 -9.65 -13.42
CA ASN A 128 11.05 -8.53 -12.75
C ASN A 128 11.23 -8.72 -11.24
N GLY A 129 11.12 -9.96 -10.74
CA GLY A 129 11.51 -10.33 -9.38
C GLY A 129 10.50 -10.00 -8.28
N LEU A 130 9.24 -9.72 -8.62
CA LEU A 130 8.22 -9.55 -7.59
C LEU A 130 7.78 -10.91 -7.02
N ALA A 131 7.57 -10.93 -5.71
CA ALA A 131 7.15 -12.13 -4.98
C ALA A 131 5.63 -12.35 -5.01
N MET A 132 4.84 -11.29 -5.17
CA MET A 132 3.38 -11.29 -5.22
C MET A 132 2.88 -9.98 -5.85
N ALA A 133 1.65 -9.96 -6.34
CA ALA A 133 1.02 -8.74 -6.81
C ALA A 133 -0.47 -8.69 -6.42
N ALA A 134 -0.94 -7.49 -6.09
CA ALA A 134 -2.35 -7.22 -5.90
C ALA A 134 -3.06 -7.06 -7.25
N SER A 135 -4.19 -7.75 -7.43
CA SER A 135 -5.03 -7.61 -8.61
C SER A 135 -5.80 -6.29 -8.60
N SER A 136 -6.11 -5.74 -9.77
CA SER A 136 -7.03 -4.60 -9.84
C SER A 136 -8.39 -4.97 -9.25
N PHE A 137 -8.98 -4.06 -8.46
CA PHE A 137 -10.33 -4.21 -7.92
C PHE A 137 -11.42 -3.99 -8.97
N GLU A 138 -11.06 -3.53 -10.17
CA GLU A 138 -11.99 -3.36 -11.30
C GLU A 138 -12.27 -4.67 -12.05
N LEU A 139 -11.56 -5.75 -11.72
CA LEU A 139 -11.79 -7.06 -12.31
C LEU A 139 -13.12 -7.64 -11.83
N SER A 140 -13.92 -8.17 -12.76
CA SER A 140 -15.03 -9.04 -12.40
C SER A 140 -14.52 -10.34 -11.78
N PHE A 141 -15.39 -11.03 -11.03
CA PHE A 141 -15.01 -12.32 -10.42
C PHE A 141 -14.49 -13.34 -11.44
N GLU A 142 -15.11 -13.40 -12.63
CA GLU A 142 -14.68 -14.31 -13.68
C GLU A 142 -13.32 -13.94 -14.27
N GLN A 143 -13.03 -12.65 -14.42
CA GLN A 143 -11.71 -12.19 -14.86
C GLN A 143 -10.64 -12.48 -13.81
N LEU A 144 -10.94 -12.24 -12.52
CA LEU A 144 -10.05 -12.56 -11.41
C LEU A 144 -9.75 -14.07 -11.37
N ARG A 145 -10.77 -14.91 -11.51
CA ARG A 145 -10.61 -16.36 -11.55
C ARG A 145 -9.64 -16.79 -12.66
N ARG A 146 -9.82 -16.27 -13.88
CA ARG A 146 -8.93 -16.55 -15.03
C ARG A 146 -7.50 -16.03 -14.77
N LEU A 147 -7.37 -14.86 -14.17
CA LEU A 147 -6.06 -14.32 -13.81
C LEU A 147 -5.34 -15.26 -12.85
N VAL A 148 -6.00 -15.67 -11.77
CA VAL A 148 -5.41 -16.55 -10.74
C VAL A 148 -5.05 -17.92 -11.32
N GLU A 149 -5.92 -18.50 -12.17
CA GLU A 149 -5.68 -19.81 -12.80
C GLU A 149 -4.50 -19.78 -13.78
N ALA A 150 -4.29 -18.67 -14.48
CA ALA A 150 -3.24 -18.53 -15.49
C ALA A 150 -1.95 -17.92 -14.95
N SER A 151 -1.95 -17.40 -13.73
CA SER A 151 -0.79 -16.70 -13.14
C SER A 151 0.12 -17.67 -12.41
N GLU A 152 1.42 -17.56 -12.69
CA GLU A 152 2.46 -18.20 -11.88
C GLU A 152 2.94 -17.30 -10.72
N LEU A 153 2.58 -16.01 -10.73
CA LEU A 153 2.81 -15.09 -9.64
C LEU A 153 1.65 -15.21 -8.64
N PRO A 154 1.90 -15.34 -7.34
CA PRO A 154 0.86 -15.27 -6.31
C PRO A 154 0.06 -13.98 -6.44
N ILE A 155 -1.27 -14.08 -6.42
CA ILE A 155 -2.17 -12.96 -6.56
C ILE A 155 -2.89 -12.70 -5.24
N GLU A 156 -2.86 -11.45 -4.79
CA GLU A 156 -3.69 -10.93 -3.71
C GLU A 156 -4.88 -10.18 -4.29
N THR A 157 -6.03 -10.23 -3.63
CA THR A 157 -7.22 -9.46 -4.02
C THR A 157 -7.86 -8.79 -2.83
N VAL A 158 -8.33 -7.56 -3.02
CA VAL A 158 -9.08 -6.83 -2.00
C VAL A 158 -10.49 -7.41 -1.92
N VAL A 159 -10.89 -7.82 -0.73
CA VAL A 159 -12.21 -8.40 -0.46
C VAL A 159 -13.10 -7.49 0.38
N HIS A 160 -12.51 -6.54 1.11
CA HIS A 160 -13.24 -5.60 1.96
C HIS A 160 -12.41 -4.35 2.25
N GLY A 161 -13.05 -3.20 2.38
CA GLY A 161 -12.44 -1.95 2.83
C GLY A 161 -12.74 -0.78 1.93
N SER A 162 -12.27 0.40 2.37
CA SER A 162 -12.26 1.62 1.58
C SER A 162 -10.96 1.71 0.79
N TYR A 163 -11.05 2.23 -0.42
CA TYR A 163 -9.91 2.43 -1.30
C TYR A 163 -9.86 3.88 -1.79
N GLU A 164 -8.66 4.45 -1.84
CA GLU A 164 -8.44 5.78 -2.40
C GLU A 164 -8.59 5.72 -3.93
N SER A 165 -9.68 6.25 -4.45
CA SER A 165 -9.96 6.27 -5.89
C SER A 165 -9.09 7.28 -6.64
N MET A 166 -8.68 8.35 -5.98
CA MET A 166 -7.88 9.43 -6.55
C MET A 166 -6.94 10.02 -5.51
N ILE A 167 -5.70 10.30 -5.91
CA ILE A 167 -4.70 11.05 -5.15
C ILE A 167 -4.34 12.28 -5.95
N LEU A 168 -4.41 13.46 -5.34
CA LEU A 168 -4.11 14.74 -5.96
C LEU A 168 -3.03 15.46 -5.14
N ASP A 169 -2.02 15.97 -5.83
CA ASP A 169 -0.96 16.81 -5.24
C ASP A 169 -1.37 18.29 -5.16
N HIS A 170 -2.56 18.62 -5.65
CA HIS A 170 -3.09 19.98 -5.65
C HIS A 170 -4.23 20.13 -4.65
N ASN A 171 -4.25 21.27 -3.95
CA ASN A 171 -5.38 21.64 -3.11
C ASN A 171 -6.54 22.12 -4.01
N LEU A 172 -7.45 21.21 -4.37
CA LEU A 172 -8.60 21.50 -5.21
C LEU A 172 -9.51 22.63 -4.67
N PRO A 173 -9.79 22.70 -3.36
CA PRO A 173 -10.57 23.79 -2.80
C PRO A 173 -10.00 25.17 -3.11
N GLU A 174 -8.70 25.36 -2.98
CA GLU A 174 -8.04 26.64 -3.30
C GLU A 174 -8.05 26.94 -4.80
N MET A 175 -7.87 25.94 -5.66
CA MET A 175 -7.79 26.10 -7.10
C MET A 175 -9.15 26.29 -7.78
N SER A 176 -10.17 25.56 -7.33
CA SER A 176 -11.45 25.45 -8.03
C SER A 176 -12.56 26.29 -7.42
N LEU A 177 -12.53 26.53 -6.13
CA LEU A 177 -13.59 27.16 -5.36
C LEU A 177 -13.19 28.52 -4.76
N GLY A 178 -11.97 29.01 -5.05
CA GLY A 178 -11.48 30.26 -4.50
C GLY A 178 -11.41 30.19 -2.96
N ASN A 179 -12.14 31.06 -2.28
CA ASN A 179 -12.19 31.10 -0.82
C ASN A 179 -13.10 30.01 -0.22
N TYR A 180 -12.98 28.75 -0.69
CA TYR A 180 -13.73 27.64 -0.11
C TYR A 180 -13.36 27.45 1.36
N ASP A 181 -14.34 27.56 2.22
CA ASP A 181 -14.21 27.30 3.65
C ASP A 181 -15.14 26.11 4.00
N PRO A 182 -14.57 24.94 4.32
CA PRO A 182 -15.38 23.74 4.65
C PRO A 182 -16.31 23.96 5.84
N LEU A 183 -15.97 24.91 6.75
CA LEU A 183 -16.84 25.24 7.89
C LEU A 183 -18.02 26.11 7.50
N LYS A 184 -17.91 26.87 6.40
CA LYS A 184 -18.98 27.73 5.88
C LYS A 184 -19.83 27.05 4.80
N ASN A 185 -19.33 25.99 4.21
CA ASN A 185 -20.00 25.25 3.13
C ASN A 185 -20.08 23.75 3.47
N PRO A 186 -20.75 23.38 4.59
CA PRO A 186 -20.79 22.00 5.05
C PRO A 186 -21.52 21.06 4.09
N GLU A 187 -22.35 21.58 3.19
CA GLU A 187 -23.06 20.83 2.16
C GLU A 187 -22.11 20.11 1.19
N PHE A 188 -20.90 20.61 0.98
CA PHE A 188 -19.88 19.92 0.18
C PHE A 188 -19.23 18.75 0.91
N LEU A 189 -19.31 18.71 2.24
CA LEU A 189 -18.85 17.58 3.04
C LEU A 189 -19.87 16.41 3.01
N ASP A 190 -21.15 16.74 2.79
CA ASP A 190 -22.24 15.76 2.84
C ASP A 190 -22.33 14.92 1.56
N HIS A 191 -21.73 15.35 0.45
CA HIS A 191 -21.67 14.60 -0.79
C HIS A 191 -20.58 13.51 -0.82
N ARG A 192 -20.00 13.15 0.31
CA ARG A 192 -19.04 12.04 0.51
C ARG A 192 -17.86 11.97 -0.48
N TYR A 193 -17.68 12.97 -1.28
CA TYR A 193 -16.40 13.22 -1.93
C TYR A 193 -15.52 13.84 -0.86
N ALA A 194 -15.06 12.98 0.06
CA ALA A 194 -14.09 13.43 1.04
C ALA A 194 -12.82 13.81 0.28
N LEU A 195 -12.77 15.06 -0.18
CA LEU A 195 -11.53 15.77 -0.35
C LEU A 195 -10.97 15.88 1.07
N ARG A 196 -10.32 14.82 1.51
CA ARG A 196 -9.63 14.81 2.78
C ARG A 196 -8.27 15.43 2.54
N ASP A 197 -8.09 16.61 3.11
CA ASP A 197 -6.78 17.23 3.23
C ASP A 197 -5.78 16.29 3.89
#